data_74864b4229a75eb6b39e01b8db0dca62
#
_entry.id   74864b4229a75eb6b39e01b8db0dca62
#
_cell.length_a   1.000
_cell.length_b   1.000
_cell.length_c   1.000
_cell.angle_alpha   90.00
_cell.angle_beta   90.00
_cell.angle_gamma   90.00
#
_symmetry.space_group_name_H-M   'P 1'
#
loop_
_entity.id
_entity.type
_entity.pdbx_description
1 polymer ?
#
loop_
_entity_poly.entity_id
_entity_poly.type
_entity_poly.pdbx_seq_one_letter_code
_entity_poly.pdbx_strand_id
1 'polypeptide(L)'
;MSKDEIFKENMQSIADFTFSKNVASVFDDMLERCVPLYQEIQRMIVEMAVDFSVDGTNVYDLGCSTGTTLLNLGQNIQSNVKFIGYDYSEEMLAKCKQKLVEHQFPRDYDLICTDLNQGVHIENASVVTMLLTLQFIRPLRRDMLIGNIL
;
A
#
# COMPACT_ATOMS: atom_id res chain seq x y z
N MET A 1 -17.04 6.81 -1.44
CA MET A 1 -15.92 6.75 -2.42
C MET A 1 -16.30 7.61 -3.62
N SER A 2 -15.48 8.59 -3.98
CA SER A 2 -15.74 9.41 -5.17
C SER A 2 -15.34 8.63 -6.42
N LYS A 3 -16.15 8.78 -7.49
CA LYS A 3 -15.92 8.09 -8.77
C LYS A 3 -14.71 8.68 -9.49
N ASP A 4 -13.89 7.83 -10.11
CA ASP A 4 -12.75 8.27 -10.93
C ASP A 4 -13.24 8.89 -12.25
N GLU A 5 -12.99 10.17 -12.42
CA GLU A 5 -13.26 10.98 -13.62
C GLU A 5 -12.05 11.84 -14.04
N ILE A 6 -10.87 11.58 -13.49
CA ILE A 6 -9.65 12.39 -13.66
C ILE A 6 -9.28 12.60 -15.13
N PHE A 7 -9.49 11.60 -15.98
CA PHE A 7 -9.11 11.65 -17.40
C PHE A 7 -10.23 12.16 -18.33
N LYS A 8 -11.35 12.67 -17.80
CA LYS A 8 -12.40 13.29 -18.61
C LYS A 8 -12.07 14.72 -19.02
N GLU A 9 -11.16 15.39 -18.33
CA GLU A 9 -10.72 16.72 -18.69
C GLU A 9 -9.57 16.65 -19.70
N ASN A 10 -9.62 17.51 -20.72
CA ASN A 10 -8.54 17.62 -21.72
C ASN A 10 -7.28 18.16 -21.06
N MET A 11 -6.28 17.31 -20.88
CA MET A 11 -4.96 17.71 -20.42
C MET A 11 -4.17 18.33 -21.57
N GLN A 12 -3.66 19.55 -21.38
CA GLN A 12 -2.86 20.27 -22.39
C GLN A 12 -1.42 19.73 -22.52
N SER A 13 -0.97 18.85 -21.62
CA SER A 13 0.34 18.21 -21.68
C SER A 13 0.28 16.81 -21.06
N ILE A 14 1.06 15.88 -21.63
CA ILE A 14 1.29 14.55 -21.00
C ILE A 14 2.38 14.77 -19.95
N ALA A 15 2.02 14.62 -18.68
CA ALA A 15 2.95 14.59 -17.56
C ALA A 15 3.09 13.16 -17.02
N ASP A 16 4.20 12.89 -16.34
CA ASP A 16 4.35 11.62 -15.60
C ASP A 16 3.22 11.46 -14.58
N PHE A 17 2.76 10.22 -14.41
CA PHE A 17 1.72 9.91 -13.44
C PHE A 17 2.22 10.22 -12.01
N THR A 18 1.49 11.09 -11.32
CA THR A 18 1.79 11.46 -9.93
C THR A 18 0.63 11.13 -9.01
N PHE A 19 0.92 10.62 -7.83
CA PHE A 19 -0.06 10.33 -6.78
C PHE A 19 -0.45 11.60 -6.03
N SER A 20 -1.03 12.55 -6.76
CA SER A 20 -1.50 13.84 -6.24
C SER A 20 -2.79 13.71 -5.42
N LYS A 21 -3.21 14.80 -4.80
CA LYS A 21 -4.45 14.87 -4.02
C LYS A 21 -5.69 14.45 -4.84
N ASN A 22 -5.75 14.82 -6.13
CA ASN A 22 -6.86 14.44 -7.01
C ASN A 22 -6.89 12.93 -7.26
N VAL A 23 -5.72 12.32 -7.51
CA VAL A 23 -5.58 10.87 -7.65
C VAL A 23 -5.95 10.17 -6.35
N ALA A 24 -5.42 10.61 -5.22
CA ALA A 24 -5.72 10.03 -3.90
C ALA A 24 -7.22 10.02 -3.56
N SER A 25 -7.99 11.02 -4.05
CA SER A 25 -9.44 11.11 -3.78
C SER A 25 -10.28 10.04 -4.48
N VAL A 26 -9.80 9.47 -5.57
CA VAL A 26 -10.53 8.49 -6.42
C VAL A 26 -9.76 7.17 -6.60
N PHE A 27 -8.64 7.01 -5.91
CA PHE A 27 -7.69 5.92 -6.12
C PHE A 27 -8.33 4.53 -5.96
N ASP A 28 -9.14 4.34 -4.95
CA ASP A 28 -9.79 3.06 -4.69
C ASP A 28 -10.77 2.68 -5.83
N ASP A 29 -11.59 3.63 -6.28
CA ASP A 29 -12.49 3.44 -7.43
C ASP A 29 -11.70 3.14 -8.72
N MET A 30 -10.58 3.82 -8.91
CA MET A 30 -9.68 3.57 -10.05
C MET A 30 -9.13 2.14 -10.02
N LEU A 31 -8.63 1.66 -8.89
CA LEU A 31 -8.10 0.30 -8.77
C LEU A 31 -9.16 -0.76 -9.04
N GLU A 32 -10.34 -0.62 -8.46
CA GLU A 32 -11.45 -1.58 -8.67
C GLU A 32 -11.88 -1.66 -10.13
N ARG A 33 -11.82 -0.57 -10.87
CA ARG A 33 -12.23 -0.51 -12.27
C ARG A 33 -11.13 -0.89 -13.26
N CYS A 34 -9.86 -0.65 -12.90
CA CYS A 34 -8.73 -0.82 -13.82
C CYS A 34 -7.95 -2.13 -13.60
N VAL A 35 -7.97 -2.68 -12.38
CA VAL A 35 -7.23 -3.90 -12.06
C VAL A 35 -8.16 -5.10 -12.10
N PRO A 36 -7.99 -6.02 -13.07
CA PRO A 36 -8.79 -7.23 -13.13
C PRO A 36 -8.70 -8.05 -11.85
N LEU A 37 -9.83 -8.50 -11.33
CA LEU A 37 -9.90 -9.35 -10.13
C LEU A 37 -9.24 -8.75 -8.89
N TYR A 38 -9.26 -7.42 -8.73
CA TYR A 38 -8.58 -6.73 -7.62
C TYR A 38 -8.97 -7.27 -6.25
N GLN A 39 -10.26 -7.55 -6.03
CA GLN A 39 -10.76 -8.12 -4.77
C GLN A 39 -10.21 -9.53 -4.52
N GLU A 40 -10.08 -10.35 -5.56
CA GLU A 40 -9.47 -11.69 -5.45
C GLU A 40 -7.98 -11.63 -5.14
N ILE A 41 -7.26 -10.68 -5.74
CA ILE A 41 -5.85 -10.43 -5.41
C ILE A 41 -5.72 -10.07 -3.93
N GLN A 42 -6.54 -9.16 -3.43
CA GLN A 42 -6.56 -8.78 -2.02
C GLN A 42 -6.85 -9.98 -1.11
N ARG A 43 -7.84 -10.80 -1.44
CA ARG A 43 -8.19 -12.01 -0.70
C ARG A 43 -7.00 -12.98 -0.61
N MET A 44 -6.34 -13.26 -1.74
CA MET A 44 -5.19 -14.16 -1.79
C MET A 44 -4.00 -13.66 -0.95
N ILE A 45 -3.71 -12.35 -1.01
CA ILE A 45 -2.65 -11.74 -0.19
C ILE A 45 -2.97 -11.92 1.30
N VAL A 46 -4.21 -11.67 1.70
CA VAL A 46 -4.64 -11.84 3.09
C VAL A 46 -4.49 -13.29 3.54
N GLU A 47 -4.94 -14.26 2.75
CA GLU A 47 -4.82 -15.69 3.08
C GLU A 47 -3.36 -16.10 3.30
N MET A 48 -2.47 -15.72 2.39
CA MET A 48 -1.03 -16.00 2.55
C MET A 48 -0.45 -15.30 3.78
N ALA A 49 -0.79 -14.03 4.00
CA ALA A 49 -0.26 -13.28 5.13
C ALA A 49 -0.72 -13.84 6.48
N VAL A 50 -1.95 -14.34 6.56
CA VAL A 50 -2.47 -15.03 7.77
C VAL A 50 -1.63 -16.27 8.08
N ASP A 51 -1.29 -17.06 7.05
CA ASP A 51 -0.51 -18.31 7.23
C ASP A 51 0.95 -18.05 7.66
N PHE A 52 1.55 -16.94 7.24
CA PHE A 52 2.95 -16.62 7.50
C PHE A 52 3.19 -15.61 8.63
N SER A 53 2.16 -14.96 9.15
CA SER A 53 2.31 -14.00 10.24
C SER A 53 2.68 -14.67 11.56
N VAL A 54 3.64 -14.09 12.29
CA VAL A 54 4.18 -14.63 13.54
C VAL A 54 4.05 -13.61 14.67
N ASP A 55 3.64 -14.05 15.86
CA ASP A 55 3.52 -13.18 17.02
C ASP A 55 4.83 -12.45 17.35
N GLY A 56 4.71 -11.19 17.73
CA GLY A 56 5.84 -10.35 18.13
C GLY A 56 6.68 -9.84 16.95
N THR A 57 6.20 -10.00 15.70
CA THR A 57 6.87 -9.51 14.49
C THR A 57 6.15 -8.33 13.87
N ASN A 58 6.73 -7.83 12.77
CA ASN A 58 6.16 -6.75 11.96
C ASN A 58 5.60 -7.28 10.64
N VAL A 59 4.51 -6.64 10.19
CA VAL A 59 3.93 -6.82 8.86
C VAL A 59 4.08 -5.50 8.09
N TYR A 60 4.77 -5.54 6.97
CA TYR A 60 5.05 -4.37 6.13
C TYR A 60 4.21 -4.36 4.87
N ASP A 61 3.76 -3.16 4.47
CA ASP A 61 3.14 -2.91 3.16
C ASP A 61 3.90 -1.80 2.43
N LEU A 62 4.66 -2.17 1.41
CA LEU A 62 5.51 -1.26 0.64
C LEU A 62 4.72 -0.68 -0.55
N GLY A 63 4.47 0.63 -0.52
CA GLY A 63 3.55 1.29 -1.41
C GLY A 63 2.11 1.11 -0.93
N CYS A 64 1.85 1.40 0.36
CA CYS A 64 0.56 1.12 0.99
C CYS A 64 -0.58 2.01 0.46
N SER A 65 -0.28 3.09 -0.24
CA SER A 65 -1.25 3.98 -0.88
C SER A 65 -2.35 4.43 0.10
N THR A 66 -3.61 4.22 -0.24
CA THR A 66 -4.77 4.55 0.62
C THR A 66 -5.06 3.50 1.70
N GLY A 67 -4.21 2.46 1.84
CA GLY A 67 -4.25 1.50 2.95
C GLY A 67 -5.24 0.35 2.82
N THR A 68 -5.75 0.05 1.63
CA THR A 68 -6.71 -1.06 1.43
C THR A 68 -6.10 -2.39 1.84
N THR A 69 -4.86 -2.69 1.42
CA THR A 69 -4.16 -3.92 1.81
C THR A 69 -3.90 -3.96 3.31
N LEU A 70 -3.39 -2.87 3.90
CA LEU A 70 -3.19 -2.78 5.36
C LEU A 70 -4.47 -3.05 6.14
N LEU A 71 -5.59 -2.43 5.73
CA LEU A 71 -6.88 -2.61 6.38
C LEU A 71 -7.32 -4.09 6.34
N ASN A 72 -7.25 -4.70 5.17
CA ASN A 72 -7.65 -6.10 4.99
C ASN A 72 -6.76 -7.05 5.82
N LEU A 73 -5.44 -6.84 5.83
CA LEU A 73 -4.50 -7.60 6.63
C LEU A 73 -4.80 -7.46 8.13
N GLY A 74 -4.95 -6.24 8.63
CA GLY A 74 -5.17 -6.00 10.05
C GLY A 74 -6.51 -6.54 10.59
N GLN A 75 -7.52 -6.64 9.73
CA GLN A 75 -8.82 -7.23 10.09
C GLN A 75 -8.78 -8.78 10.14
N ASN A 76 -7.86 -9.42 9.43
CA ASN A 76 -7.83 -10.87 9.28
C ASN A 76 -6.68 -11.57 10.02
N ILE A 77 -5.51 -10.94 10.12
CA ILE A 77 -4.38 -11.50 10.87
C ILE A 77 -4.72 -11.54 12.37
N GLN A 78 -4.63 -12.72 12.97
CA GLN A 78 -4.89 -12.92 14.39
C GLN A 78 -3.64 -12.79 15.26
N SER A 79 -2.46 -13.00 14.67
CA SER A 79 -1.18 -12.88 15.37
C SER A 79 -0.99 -11.47 15.93
N ASN A 80 -0.31 -11.36 17.07
CA ASN A 80 0.03 -10.08 17.69
C ASN A 80 1.21 -9.44 16.94
N VAL A 81 0.92 -8.69 15.89
CA VAL A 81 1.88 -8.03 15.01
C VAL A 81 1.66 -6.53 14.98
N LYS A 82 2.70 -5.77 14.68
CA LYS A 82 2.64 -4.35 14.35
C LYS A 82 2.66 -4.18 12.83
N PHE A 83 1.83 -3.27 12.31
CA PHE A 83 1.77 -2.95 10.88
C PHE A 83 2.61 -1.72 10.55
N ILE A 84 3.31 -1.76 9.43
CA ILE A 84 4.13 -0.64 8.96
C ILE A 84 3.85 -0.42 7.47
N GLY A 85 3.26 0.73 7.15
CA GLY A 85 2.99 1.14 5.78
C GLY A 85 3.99 2.18 5.29
N TYR A 86 4.58 1.93 4.12
CA TYR A 86 5.45 2.88 3.43
C TYR A 86 4.78 3.39 2.17
N ASP A 87 4.79 4.70 1.98
CA ASP A 87 4.44 5.34 0.71
C ASP A 87 5.21 6.66 0.57
N TYR A 88 5.45 7.13 -0.65
CA TYR A 88 6.13 8.40 -0.86
C TYR A 88 5.17 9.60 -0.92
N SER A 89 3.88 9.35 -1.09
CA SER A 89 2.84 10.39 -1.20
C SER A 89 2.21 10.65 0.17
N GLU A 90 2.42 11.85 0.69
CA GLU A 90 1.78 12.32 1.92
C GLU A 90 0.25 12.32 1.79
N GLU A 91 -0.28 12.63 0.59
CA GLU A 91 -1.71 12.62 0.31
C GLU A 91 -2.31 11.20 0.40
N MET A 92 -1.59 10.20 -0.12
CA MET A 92 -1.99 8.79 0.02
C MET A 92 -1.97 8.36 1.49
N LEU A 93 -0.91 8.69 2.22
CA LEU A 93 -0.81 8.37 3.64
C LEU A 93 -1.88 9.07 4.49
N ALA A 94 -2.26 10.30 4.16
CA ALA A 94 -3.36 10.98 4.82
C ALA A 94 -4.70 10.24 4.61
N LYS A 95 -4.97 9.78 3.38
CA LYS A 95 -6.14 8.94 3.07
C LYS A 95 -6.08 7.57 3.73
N CYS A 96 -4.89 6.95 3.77
CA CYS A 96 -4.66 5.71 4.50
C CYS A 96 -5.03 5.87 5.97
N LYS A 97 -4.47 6.87 6.64
CA LYS A 97 -4.77 7.17 8.04
C LYS A 97 -6.27 7.40 8.28
N GLN A 98 -6.93 8.19 7.43
CA GLN A 98 -8.36 8.43 7.51
C GLN A 98 -9.13 7.10 7.42
N LYS A 99 -8.83 6.26 6.42
CA LYS A 99 -9.46 4.94 6.22
C LYS A 99 -9.28 4.03 7.43
N LEU A 100 -8.07 3.93 7.97
CA LEU A 100 -7.78 3.09 9.13
C LEU A 100 -8.57 3.56 10.38
N VAL A 101 -8.69 4.86 10.59
CA VAL A 101 -9.49 5.45 11.68
C VAL A 101 -10.99 5.18 11.49
N GLU A 102 -11.53 5.45 10.31
CA GLU A 102 -12.95 5.24 9.99
C GLU A 102 -13.39 3.78 10.16
N HIS A 103 -12.51 2.84 9.83
CA HIS A 103 -12.77 1.40 9.98
C HIS A 103 -12.30 0.82 11.32
N GLN A 104 -11.94 1.68 12.30
CA GLN A 104 -11.50 1.27 13.63
C GLN A 104 -10.41 0.18 13.57
N PHE A 105 -9.33 0.46 12.81
CA PHE A 105 -8.25 -0.49 12.60
C PHE A 105 -7.77 -1.11 13.93
N PRO A 106 -7.81 -2.45 14.08
CA PRO A 106 -7.71 -3.09 15.39
C PRO A 106 -6.27 -3.32 15.87
N ARG A 107 -5.27 -2.77 15.20
CA ARG A 107 -3.85 -3.07 15.43
C ARG A 107 -3.00 -1.82 15.58
N ASP A 108 -1.84 -1.96 16.19
CA ASP A 108 -0.81 -0.93 16.19
C ASP A 108 -0.22 -0.77 14.80
N TYR A 109 -0.02 0.47 14.37
CA TYR A 109 0.54 0.76 13.06
C TYR A 109 1.37 2.04 13.03
N ASP A 110 2.35 2.07 12.11
CA ASP A 110 3.05 3.27 11.69
C ASP A 110 2.85 3.49 10.18
N LEU A 111 2.70 4.74 9.77
CA LEU A 111 2.70 5.16 8.38
C LEU A 111 3.91 6.07 8.14
N ILE A 112 4.78 5.68 7.21
CA ILE A 112 6.06 6.33 6.99
C ILE A 112 6.13 6.84 5.55
N CYS A 113 6.32 8.17 5.41
CA CYS A 113 6.53 8.80 4.12
C CYS A 113 7.98 8.60 3.68
N THR A 114 8.22 7.82 2.64
CA THR A 114 9.55 7.57 2.10
C THR A 114 9.51 7.13 0.64
N ASP A 115 10.55 7.47 -0.11
CA ASP A 115 10.75 7.00 -1.47
C ASP A 115 11.46 5.64 -1.48
N LEU A 116 10.76 4.59 -1.87
CA LEU A 116 11.29 3.23 -1.97
C LEU A 116 12.50 3.11 -2.91
N ASN A 117 12.69 4.06 -3.84
CA ASN A 117 13.90 4.12 -4.67
C ASN A 117 15.18 4.43 -3.86
N GLN A 118 15.05 4.93 -2.64
CA GLN A 118 16.17 5.19 -1.72
C GLN A 118 16.47 3.99 -0.81
N GLY A 119 15.67 2.92 -0.91
CA GLY A 119 15.73 1.77 -0.02
C GLY A 119 14.77 1.90 1.17
N VAL A 120 14.65 0.83 1.92
CA VAL A 120 13.82 0.74 3.12
C VAL A 120 14.57 0.03 4.24
N HIS A 121 14.20 0.34 5.46
CA HIS A 121 14.63 -0.43 6.62
C HIS A 121 13.54 -1.41 7.01
N ILE A 122 13.83 -2.69 6.90
CA ILE A 122 12.95 -3.80 7.29
C ILE A 122 13.62 -4.57 8.41
N GLU A 123 12.94 -4.71 9.52
CA GLU A 123 13.42 -5.50 10.64
C GLU A 123 12.30 -6.33 11.27
N ASN A 124 12.65 -7.49 11.78
CA ASN A 124 11.72 -8.39 12.47
C ASN A 124 10.42 -8.63 11.68
N ALA A 125 10.51 -8.76 10.37
CA ALA A 125 9.35 -8.96 9.50
C ALA A 125 8.96 -10.43 9.42
N SER A 126 7.68 -10.75 9.58
CA SER A 126 7.13 -12.05 9.18
C SER A 126 6.46 -12.00 7.81
N VAL A 127 5.93 -10.83 7.44
CA VAL A 127 5.27 -10.61 6.15
C VAL A 127 5.67 -9.26 5.59
N VAL A 128 6.00 -9.24 4.31
CA VAL A 128 6.18 -8.00 3.53
C VAL A 128 5.31 -8.10 2.28
N THR A 129 4.38 -7.17 2.12
CA THR A 129 3.56 -7.04 0.91
C THR A 129 4.05 -5.91 0.03
N MET A 130 3.97 -6.08 -1.27
CA MET A 130 4.29 -5.07 -2.27
C MET A 130 3.39 -5.25 -3.49
N LEU A 131 2.16 -4.74 -3.39
CA LEU A 131 1.14 -4.94 -4.43
C LEU A 131 1.15 -3.79 -5.43
N LEU A 132 1.36 -4.09 -6.71
CA LEU A 132 1.34 -3.13 -7.82
C LEU A 132 2.29 -1.94 -7.60
N THR A 133 3.39 -2.14 -6.88
CA THR A 133 4.34 -1.09 -6.48
C THR A 133 5.64 -1.18 -7.27
N LEU A 134 6.14 -2.40 -7.53
CA LEU A 134 7.46 -2.60 -8.15
C LEU A 134 7.61 -1.93 -9.52
N GLN A 135 6.52 -1.78 -10.27
CA GLN A 135 6.53 -1.11 -11.57
C GLN A 135 6.91 0.39 -11.47
N PHE A 136 6.67 1.03 -10.31
CA PHE A 136 7.04 2.42 -10.05
C PHE A 136 8.46 2.60 -9.53
N ILE A 137 9.13 1.49 -9.18
CA ILE A 137 10.53 1.51 -8.75
C ILE A 137 11.43 1.49 -9.99
N ARG A 138 12.40 2.40 -10.03
CA ARG A 138 13.38 2.47 -11.12
C ARG A 138 14.09 1.12 -11.26
N PRO A 139 14.24 0.56 -12.48
CA PRO A 139 14.83 -0.76 -12.67
C PRO A 139 16.17 -0.96 -11.95
N LEU A 140 17.05 0.05 -11.99
CA LEU A 140 18.37 0.01 -11.33
C LEU A 140 18.29 0.03 -9.77
N ARG A 141 17.12 0.26 -9.20
CA ARG A 141 16.91 0.29 -7.74
C ARG A 141 16.18 -0.94 -7.20
N ARG A 142 15.63 -1.78 -8.09
CA ARG A 142 14.82 -2.95 -7.68
C ARG A 142 15.64 -3.97 -6.91
N ASP A 143 16.85 -4.29 -7.37
CA ASP A 143 17.73 -5.24 -6.68
C ASP A 143 18.10 -4.77 -5.27
N MET A 144 18.39 -3.47 -5.10
CA MET A 144 18.64 -2.89 -3.79
C MET A 144 17.40 -3.00 -2.89
N LEU A 145 16.22 -2.64 -3.40
CA LEU A 145 14.98 -2.72 -2.61
C LEU A 145 14.69 -4.15 -2.19
N ILE A 146 14.80 -5.12 -3.09
CA ILE A 146 14.59 -6.54 -2.78
C ILE A 146 15.64 -7.01 -1.77
N GLY A 147 16.89 -6.59 -1.90
CA GLY A 147 17.95 -6.91 -0.94
C GLY A 147 17.73 -6.32 0.46
N ASN A 148 16.95 -5.24 0.60
CA ASN A 148 16.55 -4.72 1.91
C ASN A 148 15.42 -5.55 2.58
N ILE A 149 14.67 -6.32 1.79
CA ILE A 149 13.56 -7.15 2.28
C ILE A 149 14.04 -8.52 2.74
N LEU A 150 15.07 -9.06 2.09
CA LEU A 150 15.63 -10.39 2.37
C LEU A 150 16.66 -10.38 3.50
#